data_687d8655af59c38dc5cddf8b9748e9d5
#
_entry.id   687d8655af59c38dc5cddf8b9748e9d5
#
_cell.length_a   1.000
_cell.length_b   1.000
_cell.length_c   1.000
_cell.angle_alpha   90.00
_cell.angle_beta   90.00
_cell.angle_gamma   90.00
#
_symmetry.space_group_name_H-M   'P 1'
#
loop_
_entity.id
_entity.type
_entity.pdbx_description
1 polymer ?
#
loop_
_entity_poly.entity_id
_entity_poly.type
_entity_poly.pdbx_seq_one_letter_code
_entity_poly.pdbx_strand_id
1 'polypeptide(L)'
;MKITTKKINLYGKDVEPSQGVSNEYKTSHYAIRQPCLMYVSAVRNSGKSFAVSKLVAQAQKEKTFDRIYMITPTFQSNKSYFGKMINEDDVFDPTRDSIQKVIDMVEAERDEFEDYLRKEKLYKEFIQILKSKRELTDGEILKFEELGFLDDSFDR
;
A
#
# COMPACT_ATOMS: atom_id res chain seq x y z
N MET A 1 15.76 -46.04 -6.47
CA MET A 1 14.69 -45.10 -6.89
C MET A 1 15.35 -43.72 -7.05
N LYS A 2 15.54 -43.23 -8.29
CA LYS A 2 16.11 -41.89 -8.53
C LYS A 2 14.98 -40.86 -8.48
N ILE A 3 15.00 -39.99 -7.47
CA ILE A 3 14.06 -38.86 -7.39
C ILE A 3 14.60 -37.77 -8.32
N THR A 4 13.93 -37.58 -9.43
CA THR A 4 14.22 -36.49 -10.38
C THR A 4 13.42 -35.28 -9.96
N THR A 5 14.04 -34.30 -9.31
CA THR A 5 13.41 -33.02 -9.01
C THR A 5 13.35 -32.18 -10.28
N LYS A 6 12.16 -32.04 -10.85
CA LYS A 6 11.92 -31.08 -11.91
C LYS A 6 11.67 -29.72 -11.28
N LYS A 7 12.53 -28.74 -11.58
CA LYS A 7 12.22 -27.34 -11.24
C LYS A 7 10.97 -26.94 -12.02
N ILE A 8 9.85 -26.83 -11.35
CA ILE A 8 8.63 -26.25 -11.92
C ILE A 8 8.82 -24.75 -11.80
N ASN A 9 8.90 -24.06 -12.92
CA ASN A 9 8.82 -22.62 -12.94
C ASN A 9 7.34 -22.25 -12.65
N LEU A 10 7.04 -21.90 -11.40
CA LEU A 10 5.71 -21.50 -10.95
C LEU A 10 5.28 -20.14 -11.53
N TYR A 11 6.24 -19.42 -12.07
CA TYR A 11 5.99 -18.16 -12.76
C TYR A 11 5.95 -18.48 -14.25
N GLY A 12 4.76 -18.46 -14.84
CA GLY A 12 4.59 -18.50 -16.30
C GLY A 12 5.53 -17.51 -16.99
N LYS A 13 5.71 -17.64 -18.29
CA LYS A 13 6.47 -16.66 -19.09
C LYS A 13 6.05 -15.26 -18.66
N ASP A 14 7.04 -14.42 -18.32
CA ASP A 14 6.81 -13.03 -17.97
C ASP A 14 5.91 -12.40 -19.04
N VAL A 15 4.68 -12.11 -18.65
CA VAL A 15 3.79 -11.30 -19.48
C VAL A 15 4.36 -9.90 -19.39
N GLU A 16 4.81 -9.36 -20.51
CA GLU A 16 5.24 -7.96 -20.52
C GLU A 16 4.09 -7.10 -20.00
N PRO A 17 4.35 -6.21 -19.00
CA PRO A 17 3.32 -5.34 -18.48
C PRO A 17 2.75 -4.51 -19.63
N SER A 18 1.42 -4.42 -19.71
CA SER A 18 0.76 -3.55 -20.66
C SER A 18 1.32 -2.14 -20.54
N GLN A 19 1.62 -1.50 -21.66
CA GLN A 19 2.12 -0.12 -21.69
C GLN A 19 1.19 0.77 -20.87
N GLY A 20 1.72 1.34 -19.78
CA GLY A 20 0.96 2.23 -18.86
C GLY A 20 0.90 1.76 -17.40
N VAL A 21 1.34 0.55 -17.08
CA VAL A 21 1.50 0.14 -15.68
C VAL A 21 2.88 0.60 -15.23
N SER A 22 2.94 1.64 -14.40
CA SER A 22 4.21 2.10 -13.82
C SER A 22 4.79 0.98 -12.95
N ASN A 23 6.06 0.63 -13.19
CA ASN A 23 6.82 -0.32 -12.35
C ASN A 23 7.26 0.33 -11.02
N GLU A 24 6.44 1.20 -10.44
CA GLU A 24 6.78 1.96 -9.23
C GLU A 24 6.80 1.12 -7.96
N TYR A 25 6.18 -0.05 -7.98
CA TYR A 25 6.20 -0.94 -6.83
C TYR A 25 7.50 -1.75 -6.80
N LYS A 26 8.43 -1.34 -5.95
CA LYS A 26 9.63 -2.12 -5.62
C LYS A 26 9.21 -3.37 -4.84
N THR A 27 8.88 -4.42 -5.55
CA THR A 27 8.65 -5.72 -4.92
C THR A 27 9.97 -6.45 -4.76
N SER A 28 10.15 -7.14 -3.63
CA SER A 28 11.26 -8.07 -3.46
C SER A 28 11.24 -9.14 -4.54
N HIS A 29 12.40 -9.68 -4.89
CA HIS A 29 12.53 -10.78 -5.86
C HIS A 29 11.65 -12.01 -5.52
N TYR A 30 11.27 -12.17 -4.26
CA TYR A 30 10.43 -13.27 -3.75
C TYR A 30 8.97 -12.87 -3.52
N ALA A 31 8.62 -11.58 -3.63
CA ALA A 31 7.27 -11.11 -3.42
C ALA A 31 6.42 -11.27 -4.68
N ILE A 32 5.14 -11.48 -4.48
CA ILE A 32 4.16 -11.51 -5.57
C ILE A 32 4.07 -10.10 -6.16
N ARG A 33 4.18 -9.99 -7.48
CA ARG A 33 4.04 -8.70 -8.17
C ARG A 33 2.68 -8.08 -7.91
N GLN A 34 2.68 -6.80 -7.60
CA GLN A 34 1.47 -6.01 -7.37
C GLN A 34 1.05 -5.26 -8.66
N PRO A 35 -0.24 -4.98 -8.89
CA PRO A 35 -1.39 -5.50 -8.14
C PRO A 35 -1.68 -6.98 -8.45
N CYS A 36 -2.13 -7.74 -7.47
CA CYS A 36 -2.48 -9.14 -7.67
C CYS A 36 -3.74 -9.53 -6.90
N LEU A 37 -4.46 -10.51 -7.42
CA LEU A 37 -5.51 -11.23 -6.71
C LEU A 37 -5.02 -12.65 -6.44
N MET A 38 -4.98 -13.03 -5.17
CA MET A 38 -4.53 -14.36 -4.76
C MET A 38 -5.66 -15.14 -4.12
N TYR A 39 -5.93 -16.34 -4.61
CA TYR A 39 -6.86 -17.27 -4.03
C TYR A 39 -6.13 -18.45 -3.37
N VAL A 40 -6.41 -18.68 -2.08
CA VAL A 40 -5.79 -19.76 -1.30
C VAL A 40 -6.86 -20.75 -0.89
N SER A 41 -6.83 -21.95 -1.46
CA SER A 41 -7.74 -23.04 -1.13
C SER A 41 -6.98 -24.26 -0.59
N ALA A 42 -7.46 -24.80 0.51
CA ALA A 42 -6.93 -26.03 1.08
C ALA A 42 -7.92 -26.59 2.11
N VAL A 43 -7.77 -27.86 2.46
CA VAL A 43 -8.60 -28.51 3.48
C VAL A 43 -8.46 -27.84 4.86
N ARG A 44 -9.43 -28.08 5.74
CA ARG A 44 -9.38 -27.59 7.12
C ARG A 44 -8.09 -28.10 7.82
N ASN A 45 -7.49 -27.28 8.66
CA ASN A 45 -6.26 -27.57 9.40
C ASN A 45 -5.01 -27.84 8.54
N SER A 46 -4.99 -27.47 7.28
CA SER A 46 -3.83 -27.59 6.38
C SER A 46 -2.79 -26.47 6.53
N GLY A 47 -2.99 -25.54 7.45
CA GLY A 47 -2.06 -24.41 7.65
C GLY A 47 -2.30 -23.20 6.77
N LYS A 48 -3.49 -23.04 6.10
CA LYS A 48 -3.81 -21.86 5.28
C LYS A 48 -3.54 -20.54 5.98
N SER A 49 -4.13 -20.36 7.17
CA SER A 49 -3.99 -19.10 7.93
C SER A 49 -2.54 -18.85 8.30
N PHE A 50 -1.78 -19.88 8.63
CA PHE A 50 -0.35 -19.79 8.90
C PHE A 50 0.42 -19.34 7.65
N ALA A 51 0.16 -19.94 6.49
CA ALA A 51 0.82 -19.57 5.24
C ALA A 51 0.52 -18.13 4.84
N VAL A 52 -0.76 -17.71 4.91
CA VAL A 52 -1.17 -16.34 4.62
C VAL A 52 -0.52 -15.36 5.60
N SER A 53 -0.50 -15.67 6.91
CA SER A 53 0.15 -14.80 7.91
C SER A 53 1.65 -14.61 7.64
N LYS A 54 2.33 -15.64 7.14
CA LYS A 54 3.76 -15.54 6.75
C LYS A 54 3.96 -14.64 5.54
N LEU A 55 3.07 -14.72 4.53
CA LEU A 55 3.12 -13.83 3.38
C LEU A 55 2.89 -12.37 3.78
N VAL A 56 1.88 -12.11 4.61
CA VAL A 56 1.60 -10.78 5.14
C VAL A 56 2.76 -10.24 5.97
N ALA A 57 3.32 -11.05 6.86
CA ALA A 57 4.47 -10.66 7.67
C ALA A 57 5.70 -10.33 6.80
N GLN A 58 5.92 -11.07 5.73
CA GLN A 58 7.00 -10.79 4.80
C GLN A 58 6.78 -9.47 4.06
N ALA A 59 5.57 -9.23 3.57
CA ALA A 59 5.20 -8.01 2.89
C ALA A 59 5.35 -6.77 3.80
N GLN A 60 4.96 -6.86 5.07
CA GLN A 60 5.19 -5.80 6.06
C GLN A 60 6.68 -5.55 6.32
N LYS A 61 7.46 -6.61 6.47
CA LYS A 61 8.92 -6.49 6.66
C LYS A 61 9.58 -5.76 5.50
N GLU A 62 9.09 -5.98 4.29
CA GLU A 62 9.58 -5.36 3.07
C GLU A 62 8.92 -3.99 2.81
N LYS A 63 8.02 -3.53 3.69
CA LYS A 63 7.26 -2.29 3.53
C LYS A 63 6.53 -2.22 2.18
N THR A 64 5.96 -3.36 1.75
CA THR A 64 5.19 -3.45 0.50
C THR A 64 3.81 -2.81 0.65
N PHE A 65 3.23 -2.84 1.86
CA PHE A 65 1.92 -2.29 2.18
C PHE A 65 2.04 -1.32 3.36
N ASP A 66 1.41 -0.18 3.23
CA ASP A 66 1.31 0.81 4.31
C ASP A 66 0.21 0.41 5.29
N ARG A 67 -0.90 -0.14 4.80
CA ARG A 67 -2.03 -0.59 5.61
C ARG A 67 -2.63 -1.88 5.08
N ILE A 68 -3.19 -2.68 5.98
CA ILE A 68 -3.78 -3.98 5.67
C ILE A 68 -5.15 -4.07 6.32
N TYR A 69 -6.18 -4.26 5.52
CA TYR A 69 -7.55 -4.50 5.97
C TYR A 69 -7.88 -5.98 5.96
N MET A 70 -8.61 -6.44 6.95
CA MET A 70 -9.03 -7.83 7.07
C MET A 70 -10.54 -7.96 7.22
N ILE A 71 -11.17 -8.75 6.39
CA ILE A 71 -12.60 -9.09 6.49
C ILE A 71 -12.71 -10.56 6.88
N THR A 72 -13.13 -10.83 8.12
CA THR A 72 -13.19 -12.21 8.64
C THR A 72 -14.14 -12.33 9.83
N PRO A 73 -14.92 -13.41 9.93
CA PRO A 73 -15.75 -13.67 11.12
C PRO A 73 -14.94 -14.28 12.26
N THR A 74 -13.67 -14.64 12.04
CA THR A 74 -12.90 -15.48 12.96
C THR A 74 -11.59 -14.82 13.41
N PHE A 75 -11.55 -13.48 13.43
CA PHE A 75 -10.33 -12.76 13.81
C PHE A 75 -9.83 -13.17 15.20
N GLN A 76 -10.71 -13.24 16.18
CA GLN A 76 -10.33 -13.60 17.56
C GLN A 76 -9.65 -14.98 17.63
N SER A 77 -10.12 -15.95 16.86
CA SER A 77 -9.48 -17.27 16.77
C SER A 77 -8.12 -17.26 16.04
N ASN A 78 -7.90 -16.27 15.19
CA ASN A 78 -6.67 -16.11 14.42
C ASN A 78 -5.77 -14.98 14.93
N LYS A 79 -6.12 -14.37 16.06
CA LYS A 79 -5.40 -13.23 16.64
C LYS A 79 -3.93 -13.54 16.90
N SER A 80 -3.58 -14.79 17.23
CA SER A 80 -2.19 -15.22 17.39
C SER A 80 -1.35 -15.09 16.11
N TYR A 81 -1.98 -15.18 14.94
CA TYR A 81 -1.31 -15.06 13.65
C TYR A 81 -1.27 -13.63 13.11
N PHE A 82 -2.36 -12.87 13.26
CA PHE A 82 -2.56 -11.58 12.61
C PHE A 82 -2.55 -10.37 13.55
N GLY A 83 -2.79 -10.57 14.84
CA GLY A 83 -2.99 -9.48 15.81
C GLY A 83 -1.78 -8.58 16.05
N LYS A 84 -0.57 -8.99 15.60
CA LYS A 84 0.62 -8.12 15.62
C LYS A 84 0.82 -7.34 14.32
N MET A 85 0.06 -7.67 13.29
CA MET A 85 0.24 -7.16 11.94
C MET A 85 -0.92 -6.28 11.48
N ILE A 86 -2.09 -6.47 12.06
CA ILE A 86 -3.33 -5.81 11.66
C ILE A 86 -3.95 -5.19 12.90
N ASN A 87 -4.28 -3.91 12.85
CA ASN A 87 -4.99 -3.22 13.92
C ASN A 87 -6.42 -3.76 14.02
N GLU A 88 -6.98 -3.80 15.22
CA GLU A 88 -8.36 -4.27 15.41
C GLU A 88 -9.39 -3.38 14.68
N ASP A 89 -9.10 -2.08 14.54
CA ASP A 89 -9.92 -1.12 13.81
C ASP A 89 -9.95 -1.38 12.29
N ASP A 90 -8.98 -2.13 11.76
CA ASP A 90 -8.88 -2.53 10.36
C ASP A 90 -9.50 -3.90 10.08
N VAL A 91 -10.18 -4.46 11.09
CA VAL A 91 -10.84 -5.77 10.99
C VAL A 91 -12.35 -5.60 10.91
N PHE A 92 -12.95 -6.18 9.90
CA PHE A 92 -14.38 -6.08 9.63
C PHE A 92 -15.04 -7.45 9.58
N ASP A 93 -16.31 -7.51 9.97
CA ASP A 93 -17.13 -8.69 9.77
C ASP A 93 -17.47 -8.86 8.28
N PRO A 94 -17.65 -10.11 7.77
CA PRO A 94 -17.90 -10.38 6.37
C PRO A 94 -19.36 -10.06 5.98
N THR A 95 -19.71 -8.80 5.99
CA THR A 95 -20.98 -8.27 5.51
C THR A 95 -20.79 -7.62 4.14
N ARG A 96 -21.87 -7.43 3.39
CA ARG A 96 -21.82 -6.74 2.11
C ARG A 96 -21.33 -5.30 2.28
N ASP A 97 -21.75 -4.64 3.35
CA ASP A 97 -21.42 -3.24 3.63
C ASP A 97 -19.93 -3.07 4.04
N SER A 98 -19.33 -4.12 4.61
CA SER A 98 -17.91 -4.07 5.02
C SER A 98 -16.97 -3.97 3.83
N ILE A 99 -17.29 -4.62 2.72
CA ILE A 99 -16.49 -4.52 1.49
C ILE A 99 -16.56 -3.08 0.96
N GLN A 100 -17.77 -2.49 0.93
CA GLN A 100 -17.94 -1.11 0.48
C GLN A 100 -17.20 -0.14 1.39
N LYS A 101 -17.29 -0.30 2.70
CA LYS A 101 -16.54 0.52 3.66
C LYS A 101 -15.04 0.48 3.42
N VAL A 102 -14.47 -0.71 3.19
CA VAL A 102 -13.04 -0.83 2.90
C VAL A 102 -12.67 -0.13 1.59
N ILE A 103 -13.52 -0.24 0.57
CA ILE A 103 -13.31 0.47 -0.71
C ILE A 103 -13.32 1.98 -0.47
N ASP A 104 -14.34 2.50 0.21
CA ASP A 104 -14.49 3.93 0.50
C ASP A 104 -13.31 4.47 1.30
N MET A 105 -12.81 3.70 2.28
CA MET A 105 -11.61 4.06 3.06
C MET A 105 -10.34 4.12 2.20
N VAL A 106 -10.14 3.14 1.33
CA VAL A 106 -8.98 3.10 0.42
C VAL A 106 -9.04 4.26 -0.58
N GLU A 107 -10.23 4.60 -1.09
CA GLU A 107 -10.40 5.73 -1.99
C GLU A 107 -10.12 7.06 -1.29
N ALA A 108 -10.62 7.25 -0.06
CA ALA A 108 -10.33 8.43 0.73
C ALA A 108 -8.83 8.60 1.03
N GLU A 109 -8.16 7.53 1.46
CA GLU A 109 -6.70 7.55 1.69
C GLU A 109 -5.90 7.86 0.41
N ARG A 110 -6.35 7.35 -0.73
CA ARG A 110 -5.73 7.68 -2.01
C ARG A 110 -5.87 9.16 -2.34
N ASP A 111 -7.05 9.72 -2.17
CA ASP A 111 -7.32 11.12 -2.49
C ASP A 111 -6.52 12.06 -1.56
N GLU A 112 -6.43 11.74 -0.27
CA GLU A 112 -5.55 12.44 0.68
C GLU A 112 -4.07 12.37 0.28
N PHE A 113 -3.61 11.19 -0.17
CA PHE A 113 -2.24 11.00 -0.62
C PHE A 113 -1.94 11.77 -1.91
N GLU A 114 -2.86 11.81 -2.86
CA GLU A 114 -2.72 12.62 -4.09
C GLU A 114 -2.65 14.12 -3.76
N ASP A 115 -3.46 14.60 -2.82
CA ASP A 115 -3.41 15.98 -2.35
C ASP A 115 -2.10 16.29 -1.62
N TYR A 116 -1.60 15.35 -0.81
CA TYR A 116 -0.29 15.49 -0.18
C TYR A 116 0.84 15.59 -1.23
N LEU A 117 0.86 14.72 -2.23
CA LEU A 117 1.86 14.77 -3.32
C LEU A 117 1.80 16.09 -4.10
N ARG A 118 0.59 16.62 -4.33
CA ARG A 118 0.41 17.92 -4.97
C ARG A 118 1.01 19.05 -4.12
N LYS A 119 0.72 19.06 -2.83
CA LYS A 119 1.29 20.05 -1.88
C LYS A 119 2.81 19.90 -1.77
N GLU A 120 3.33 18.69 -1.67
CA GLU A 120 4.78 18.43 -1.63
C GLU A 120 5.50 18.96 -2.88
N LYS A 121 4.91 18.78 -4.06
CA LYS A 121 5.46 19.33 -5.31
C LYS A 121 5.51 20.86 -5.27
N LEU A 122 4.42 21.49 -4.86
CA LEU A 122 4.35 22.96 -4.73
C LEU A 122 5.35 23.48 -3.69
N TYR A 123 5.53 22.78 -2.59
CA TYR A 123 6.53 23.11 -1.58
C TYR A 123 7.95 23.02 -2.13
N LYS A 124 8.26 21.99 -2.92
CA LYS A 124 9.57 21.90 -3.61
C LYS A 124 9.80 23.05 -4.57
N GLU A 125 8.78 23.47 -5.31
CA GLU A 125 8.84 24.66 -6.18
C GLU A 125 9.12 25.93 -5.35
N PHE A 126 8.40 26.13 -4.25
CA PHE A 126 8.61 27.24 -3.32
C PHE A 126 10.06 27.30 -2.79
N ILE A 127 10.58 26.17 -2.31
CA ILE A 127 11.97 26.08 -1.82
C ILE A 127 12.98 26.38 -2.94
N GLN A 128 12.73 25.99 -4.17
CA GLN A 128 13.60 26.31 -5.30
C GLN A 128 13.62 27.82 -5.60
N ILE A 129 12.47 28.48 -5.54
CA ILE A 129 12.38 29.95 -5.72
C ILE A 129 13.19 30.67 -4.63
N LEU A 130 13.01 30.27 -3.36
CA LEU A 130 13.76 30.83 -2.24
C LEU A 130 15.29 30.67 -2.41
N LYS A 131 15.73 29.48 -2.83
CA LYS A 131 17.15 29.20 -3.08
C LYS A 131 17.73 30.01 -4.24
N SER A 132 16.93 30.30 -5.24
CA SER A 132 17.34 31.12 -6.39
C SER A 132 17.44 32.61 -6.07
N LYS A 133 17.02 33.03 -4.86
CA LYS A 133 16.91 34.43 -4.43
C LYS A 133 16.09 35.31 -5.38
N ARG A 134 15.16 34.68 -6.11
CA ARG A 134 14.19 35.41 -6.95
C ARG A 134 13.07 35.93 -6.04
N GLU A 135 12.66 37.16 -6.26
CA GLU A 135 11.45 37.68 -5.60
C GLU A 135 10.22 36.93 -6.08
N LEU A 136 9.32 36.64 -5.13
CA LEU A 136 8.03 36.02 -5.40
C LEU A 136 7.12 37.06 -6.08
N THR A 137 6.36 36.61 -7.07
CA THR A 137 5.31 37.43 -7.66
C THR A 137 4.09 37.46 -6.73
N ASP A 138 3.27 38.52 -6.82
CA ASP A 138 2.06 38.67 -5.98
C ASP A 138 1.13 37.43 -6.06
N GLY A 139 1.01 36.83 -7.26
CA GLY A 139 0.23 35.61 -7.44
C GLY A 139 0.85 34.35 -6.78
N GLU A 140 2.17 34.27 -6.73
CA GLU A 140 2.88 33.19 -6.02
C GLU A 140 2.77 33.37 -4.50
N ILE A 141 2.84 34.61 -4.01
CA ILE A 141 2.66 34.93 -2.58
C ILE A 141 1.28 34.48 -2.12
N LEU A 142 0.20 34.89 -2.79
CA LEU A 142 -1.15 34.48 -2.45
C LEU A 142 -1.32 32.96 -2.45
N LYS A 143 -0.80 32.27 -3.48
CA LYS A 143 -0.88 30.82 -3.59
C LYS A 143 -0.15 30.11 -2.47
N PHE A 144 1.02 30.56 -2.08
CA PHE A 144 1.82 29.93 -1.03
C PHE A 144 1.32 30.29 0.38
N GLU A 145 0.70 31.46 0.54
CA GLU A 145 -0.01 31.83 1.77
C GLU A 145 -1.24 30.96 2.01
N GLU A 146 -2.07 30.75 0.99
CA GLU A 146 -3.25 29.84 1.06
C GLU A 146 -2.84 28.40 1.41
N LEU A 147 -1.66 27.96 1.02
CA LEU A 147 -1.11 26.64 1.31
C LEU A 147 -0.39 26.56 2.67
N GLY A 148 -0.27 27.68 3.39
CA GLY A 148 0.40 27.77 4.68
C GLY A 148 1.93 27.65 4.61
N PHE A 149 2.56 27.83 3.45
CA PHE A 149 4.01 27.70 3.30
C PHE A 149 4.77 28.90 3.86
N LEU A 150 4.12 30.05 4.00
CA LEU A 150 4.72 31.27 4.52
C LEU A 150 4.72 31.35 6.05
N ASP A 151 3.85 30.56 6.72
CA ASP A 151 3.64 30.62 8.16
C ASP A 151 4.33 29.50 8.94
N ASP A 152 5.29 28.78 8.35
CA ASP A 152 5.91 27.56 8.93
C ASP A 152 4.92 26.49 9.44
N SER A 153 3.64 26.61 9.07
CA SER A 153 2.58 25.72 9.49
C SER A 153 2.50 24.42 8.64
N PHE A 154 3.33 24.32 7.60
CA PHE A 154 3.42 23.12 6.80
C PHE A 154 4.20 22.04 7.56
N ASP A 155 3.49 21.09 8.14
CA ASP A 155 4.08 19.95 8.83
C ASP A 155 4.72 18.99 7.81
N ARG A 156 5.97 18.58 8.11
CA ARG A 156 6.83 17.80 7.20
C ARG A 156 6.68 16.30 7.41
#